data_5182ab05eac6d63a899f5e5960c12ad4
#
_entry.id   5182ab05eac6d63a899f5e5960c12ad4
#
_cell.length_a   1.000
_cell.length_b   1.000
_cell.length_c   1.000
_cell.angle_alpha   90.00
_cell.angle_beta   90.00
_cell.angle_gamma   90.00
#
_symmetry.space_group_name_H-M   'P 1'
#
loop_
_entity.id
_entity.type
_entity.pdbx_description
1 polymer ?
#
loop_
_entity_poly.entity_id
_entity_poly.type
_entity_poly.pdbx_seq_one_letter_code
_entity_poly.pdbx_strand_id
1 'polypeptide(L)'
;MNAYETDEEKVEAIKGWWKENGISVVGGLALGLAAVFGWRAWVDHQEDMAQQASSAFEQLVATVETGNPEAARTQAALLLEKHGDSAYGALANLMLARVEMDAKQPEAARKALEQAMAKAPDPGLARVAALRLARLLMAQGEMDAAATLIAQQDKGEAFKGDFAALRGDLALAAGRPAEARAAYDQAIALGAANAALLQLKVENLPPAT
;
A
#
# COMPACT_ATOMS: atom_id res chain seq x y z
N MET A 1 -48.40 34.35 -37.34
CA MET A 1 -49.40 33.36 -37.78
C MET A 1 -48.84 32.00 -37.43
N ASN A 2 -49.34 31.44 -36.36
CA ASN A 2 -48.86 30.12 -35.88
C ASN A 2 -49.59 29.05 -36.69
N ALA A 3 -48.84 28.36 -37.51
CA ALA A 3 -49.34 27.13 -38.11
C ALA A 3 -49.56 26.13 -36.98
N TYR A 4 -50.80 25.76 -36.72
CA TYR A 4 -51.15 24.61 -35.88
C TYR A 4 -50.72 23.37 -36.70
N GLU A 5 -49.52 22.86 -36.42
CA GLU A 5 -49.19 21.49 -36.83
C GLU A 5 -50.26 20.56 -36.24
N THR A 6 -50.97 19.86 -37.10
CA THR A 6 -51.96 18.89 -36.67
C THR A 6 -51.28 17.73 -35.94
N ASP A 7 -51.95 17.12 -34.96
CA ASP A 7 -51.35 15.99 -34.20
C ASP A 7 -50.94 14.84 -35.10
N GLU A 8 -51.56 14.70 -36.27
CA GLU A 8 -51.21 13.74 -37.33
C GLU A 8 -49.86 14.05 -37.99
N GLU A 9 -49.56 15.32 -38.29
CA GLU A 9 -48.28 15.75 -38.88
C GLU A 9 -47.11 15.53 -37.88
N LYS A 10 -47.33 15.75 -36.58
CA LYS A 10 -46.32 15.45 -35.54
C LYS A 10 -46.03 13.97 -35.42
N VAL A 11 -47.08 13.12 -35.52
CA VAL A 11 -46.93 11.67 -35.45
C VAL A 11 -46.15 11.15 -36.67
N GLU A 12 -46.42 11.68 -37.88
CA GLU A 12 -45.69 11.31 -39.09
C GLU A 12 -44.22 11.76 -39.03
N ALA A 13 -43.93 12.96 -38.52
CA ALA A 13 -42.57 13.43 -38.34
C ALA A 13 -41.78 12.54 -37.34
N ILE A 14 -42.40 12.13 -36.23
CA ILE A 14 -41.80 11.23 -35.25
C ILE A 14 -41.54 9.83 -35.89
N LYS A 15 -42.47 9.30 -36.64
CA LYS A 15 -42.29 8.02 -37.36
C LYS A 15 -41.16 8.06 -38.38
N GLY A 16 -41.07 9.18 -39.13
CA GLY A 16 -39.99 9.42 -40.10
C GLY A 16 -38.61 9.47 -39.41
N TRP A 17 -38.48 10.28 -38.36
CA TRP A 17 -37.26 10.40 -37.59
C TRP A 17 -36.86 9.05 -36.98
N TRP A 18 -37.79 8.31 -36.39
CA TRP A 18 -37.53 6.97 -35.83
C TRP A 18 -37.06 5.97 -36.86
N LYS A 19 -37.61 6.01 -38.08
CA LYS A 19 -37.21 5.13 -39.17
C LYS A 19 -35.74 5.41 -39.61
N GLU A 20 -35.32 6.65 -39.53
CA GLU A 20 -33.95 7.06 -39.89
C GLU A 20 -32.94 6.89 -38.72
N ASN A 21 -33.37 7.15 -37.50
CA ASN A 21 -32.45 7.23 -36.33
C ASN A 21 -32.68 6.08 -35.33
N GLY A 22 -33.75 5.31 -35.45
CA GLY A 22 -34.16 4.30 -34.46
C GLY A 22 -33.07 3.25 -34.19
N ILE A 23 -32.35 2.79 -35.21
CA ILE A 23 -31.23 1.85 -35.04
C ILE A 23 -30.09 2.47 -34.22
N SER A 24 -29.78 3.73 -34.47
CA SER A 24 -28.72 4.46 -33.73
C SER A 24 -29.11 4.71 -32.26
N VAL A 25 -30.41 5.03 -32.03
CA VAL A 25 -30.92 5.22 -30.65
C VAL A 25 -30.93 3.92 -29.87
N VAL A 26 -31.43 2.84 -30.46
CA VAL A 26 -31.44 1.50 -29.83
C VAL A 26 -30.01 1.00 -29.60
N GLY A 27 -29.11 1.19 -30.58
CA GLY A 27 -27.72 0.83 -30.48
C GLY A 27 -27.02 1.63 -29.38
N GLY A 28 -27.24 2.93 -29.28
CA GLY A 28 -26.71 3.79 -28.24
C GLY A 28 -27.22 3.41 -26.84
N LEU A 29 -28.54 3.09 -26.73
CA LEU A 29 -29.14 2.62 -25.49
C LEU A 29 -28.54 1.26 -25.06
N ALA A 30 -28.42 0.33 -25.98
CA ALA A 30 -27.84 -0.99 -25.71
C ALA A 30 -26.38 -0.88 -25.24
N LEU A 31 -25.57 -0.06 -25.91
CA LEU A 31 -24.18 0.21 -25.49
C LEU A 31 -24.11 0.89 -24.12
N GLY A 32 -24.98 1.86 -23.86
CA GLY A 32 -25.06 2.52 -22.57
C GLY A 32 -25.39 1.54 -21.42
N LEU A 33 -26.38 0.68 -21.64
CA LEU A 33 -26.75 -0.36 -20.67
C LEU A 33 -25.62 -1.37 -20.48
N ALA A 34 -24.99 -1.84 -21.57
CA ALA A 34 -23.85 -2.75 -21.48
C ALA A 34 -22.68 -2.15 -20.70
N ALA A 35 -22.37 -0.86 -20.90
CA ALA A 35 -21.34 -0.15 -20.15
C ALA A 35 -21.69 -0.07 -18.64
N VAL A 36 -22.94 0.27 -18.29
CA VAL A 36 -23.38 0.34 -16.89
C VAL A 36 -23.35 -1.01 -16.21
N PHE A 37 -23.90 -2.05 -16.85
CA PHE A 37 -23.91 -3.40 -16.26
C PHE A 37 -22.51 -3.99 -16.19
N GLY A 38 -21.66 -3.77 -17.20
CA GLY A 38 -20.26 -4.20 -17.19
C GLY A 38 -19.46 -3.52 -16.08
N TRP A 39 -19.67 -2.23 -15.90
CA TRP A 39 -19.04 -1.48 -14.81
C TRP A 39 -19.49 -1.99 -13.43
N ARG A 40 -20.80 -2.19 -13.22
CA ARG A 40 -21.33 -2.73 -11.97
C ARG A 40 -20.75 -4.11 -11.66
N ALA A 41 -20.80 -5.03 -12.63
CA ALA A 41 -20.25 -6.36 -12.45
C ALA A 41 -18.75 -6.35 -12.13
N TRP A 42 -17.99 -5.40 -12.71
CA TRP A 42 -16.58 -5.22 -12.40
C TRP A 42 -16.38 -4.69 -10.98
N VAL A 43 -17.18 -3.70 -10.54
CA VAL A 43 -17.10 -3.16 -9.16
C VAL A 43 -17.47 -4.24 -8.15
N ASP A 44 -18.59 -4.96 -8.36
CA ASP A 44 -19.03 -6.04 -7.47
C ASP A 44 -17.95 -7.12 -7.34
N HIS A 45 -17.31 -7.50 -8.47
CA HIS A 45 -16.21 -8.46 -8.44
C HIS A 45 -14.99 -7.94 -7.63
N GLN A 46 -14.64 -6.66 -7.74
CA GLN A 46 -13.56 -6.07 -6.98
C GLN A 46 -13.87 -6.02 -5.47
N GLU A 47 -15.12 -5.72 -5.11
CA GLU A 47 -15.58 -5.74 -3.72
C GLU A 47 -15.54 -7.15 -3.14
N ASP A 48 -16.00 -8.15 -3.86
CA ASP A 48 -15.94 -9.55 -3.46
C ASP A 48 -14.51 -10.03 -3.24
N MET A 49 -13.59 -9.69 -4.14
CA MET A 49 -12.17 -10.02 -4.01
C MET A 49 -11.53 -9.33 -2.80
N ALA A 50 -11.87 -8.07 -2.55
CA ALA A 50 -11.38 -7.33 -1.39
C ALA A 50 -11.92 -7.93 -0.08
N GLN A 51 -13.17 -8.35 -0.04
CA GLN A 51 -13.78 -8.97 1.13
C GLN A 51 -13.18 -10.34 1.44
N GLN A 52 -12.94 -11.16 0.41
CA GLN A 52 -12.24 -12.45 0.56
C GLN A 52 -10.82 -12.25 1.09
N ALA A 53 -10.08 -11.27 0.55
CA ALA A 53 -8.74 -10.94 1.01
C ALA A 53 -8.72 -10.44 2.47
N SER A 54 -9.70 -9.61 2.86
CA SER A 54 -9.89 -9.15 4.25
C SER A 54 -10.12 -10.32 5.20
N SER A 55 -11.08 -11.19 4.87
CA SER A 55 -11.39 -12.35 5.71
C SER A 55 -10.21 -13.32 5.85
N ALA A 56 -9.45 -13.52 4.76
CA ALA A 56 -8.22 -14.33 4.81
C ALA A 56 -7.13 -13.66 5.67
N PHE A 57 -7.04 -12.33 5.63
CA PHE A 57 -6.11 -11.60 6.48
C PHE A 57 -6.49 -11.64 7.96
N GLU A 58 -7.78 -11.54 8.30
CA GLU A 58 -8.27 -11.71 9.68
C GLU A 58 -7.93 -13.09 10.22
N GLN A 59 -8.06 -14.15 9.41
CA GLN A 59 -7.64 -15.51 9.78
C GLN A 59 -6.14 -15.59 10.03
N LEU A 60 -5.32 -14.92 9.20
CA LEU A 60 -3.88 -14.83 9.41
C LEU A 60 -3.56 -14.14 10.74
N VAL A 61 -4.20 -13.00 11.04
CA VAL A 61 -4.01 -12.28 12.31
C VAL A 61 -4.34 -13.18 13.49
N ALA A 62 -5.50 -13.83 13.48
CA ALA A 62 -5.91 -14.76 14.53
C ALA A 62 -4.90 -15.92 14.68
N THR A 63 -4.37 -16.44 13.58
CA THR A 63 -3.37 -17.51 13.59
C THR A 63 -2.04 -17.04 14.21
N VAL A 64 -1.60 -15.83 13.89
CA VAL A 64 -0.38 -15.23 14.47
C VAL A 64 -0.52 -15.05 15.99
N GLU A 65 -1.70 -14.69 16.47
CA GLU A 65 -1.97 -14.54 17.89
C GLU A 65 -1.87 -15.87 18.68
N THR A 66 -2.03 -17.02 18.01
CA THR A 66 -1.79 -18.33 18.64
C THR A 66 -0.32 -18.62 18.94
N GLY A 67 0.61 -17.84 18.39
CA GLY A 67 2.05 -18.01 18.54
C GLY A 67 2.64 -19.21 17.78
N ASN A 68 1.88 -19.79 16.83
CA ASN A 68 2.35 -20.91 16.00
C ASN A 68 2.88 -20.40 14.65
N PRO A 69 4.22 -20.34 14.43
CA PRO A 69 4.78 -19.78 13.21
C PRO A 69 4.48 -20.63 11.96
N GLU A 70 4.40 -21.97 12.09
CA GLU A 70 4.10 -22.83 10.93
C GLU A 70 2.66 -22.63 10.43
N ALA A 71 1.71 -22.52 11.35
CA ALA A 71 0.33 -22.23 11.01
C ALA A 71 0.21 -20.84 10.36
N ALA A 72 0.93 -19.85 10.89
CA ALA A 72 0.97 -18.49 10.33
C ALA A 72 1.56 -18.48 8.92
N ARG A 73 2.65 -19.22 8.67
CA ARG A 73 3.24 -19.37 7.32
C ARG A 73 2.25 -19.99 6.34
N THR A 74 1.58 -21.04 6.75
CA THR A 74 0.59 -21.72 5.91
C THR A 74 -0.56 -20.78 5.56
N GLN A 75 -1.10 -20.06 6.55
CA GLN A 75 -2.20 -19.13 6.34
C GLN A 75 -1.79 -17.94 5.48
N ALA A 76 -0.57 -17.40 5.69
CA ALA A 76 -0.01 -16.34 4.84
C ALA A 76 0.16 -16.83 3.39
N ALA A 77 0.68 -18.04 3.17
CA ALA A 77 0.84 -18.61 1.83
C ALA A 77 -0.49 -18.72 1.08
N LEU A 78 -1.57 -19.19 1.73
CA LEU A 78 -2.91 -19.29 1.15
C LEU A 78 -3.47 -17.91 0.73
N LEU A 79 -3.27 -16.90 1.57
CA LEU A 79 -3.67 -15.52 1.25
C LEU A 79 -2.84 -14.98 0.06
N LEU A 80 -1.53 -15.16 0.09
CA LEU A 80 -0.63 -14.64 -0.94
C LEU A 80 -0.82 -15.31 -2.30
N GLU A 81 -1.22 -16.57 -2.34
CA GLU A 81 -1.53 -17.29 -3.58
C GLU A 81 -2.71 -16.64 -4.33
N LYS A 82 -3.75 -16.23 -3.61
CA LYS A 82 -4.98 -15.71 -4.21
C LYS A 82 -5.03 -14.18 -4.29
N HIS A 83 -4.42 -13.51 -3.32
CA HIS A 83 -4.56 -12.07 -3.11
C HIS A 83 -3.21 -11.35 -2.93
N GLY A 84 -2.11 -11.94 -3.42
CA GLY A 84 -0.74 -11.44 -3.22
C GLY A 84 -0.48 -10.04 -3.75
N ASP A 85 -1.19 -9.61 -4.78
CA ASP A 85 -1.05 -8.27 -5.39
C ASP A 85 -2.05 -7.23 -4.82
N SER A 86 -2.81 -7.60 -3.77
CA SER A 86 -3.72 -6.72 -3.05
C SER A 86 -3.02 -6.01 -1.87
N ALA A 87 -3.69 -5.00 -1.30
CA ALA A 87 -3.24 -4.36 -0.06
C ALA A 87 -3.11 -5.39 1.09
N TYR A 88 -4.04 -6.36 1.16
CA TYR A 88 -3.98 -7.43 2.16
C TYR A 88 -2.82 -8.39 1.92
N GLY A 89 -2.39 -8.62 0.66
CA GLY A 89 -1.18 -9.36 0.33
C GLY A 89 0.09 -8.67 0.85
N ALA A 90 0.18 -7.34 0.70
CA ALA A 90 1.27 -6.56 1.27
C ALA A 90 1.27 -6.60 2.81
N LEU A 91 0.09 -6.46 3.44
CA LEU A 91 -0.06 -6.58 4.89
C LEU A 91 0.29 -7.99 5.41
N ALA A 92 -0.09 -9.04 4.67
CA ALA A 92 0.26 -10.42 5.01
C ALA A 92 1.78 -10.65 5.00
N ASN A 93 2.49 -10.11 4.00
CA ASN A 93 3.95 -10.15 3.95
C ASN A 93 4.59 -9.35 5.11
N LEU A 94 4.02 -8.20 5.50
CA LEU A 94 4.47 -7.44 6.66
C LEU A 94 4.26 -8.21 7.99
N MET A 95 3.16 -8.96 8.08
CA MET A 95 2.86 -9.83 9.22
C MET A 95 3.79 -11.05 9.24
N LEU A 96 3.99 -11.68 8.10
CA LEU A 96 4.91 -12.81 7.93
C LEU A 96 6.33 -12.41 8.31
N ALA A 97 6.79 -11.22 7.89
CA ALA A 97 8.11 -10.72 8.29
C ALA A 97 8.27 -10.63 9.82
N ARG A 98 7.22 -10.21 10.54
CA ARG A 98 7.22 -10.21 12.00
C ARG A 98 7.32 -11.62 12.56
N VAL A 99 6.51 -12.55 12.06
CA VAL A 99 6.54 -13.97 12.47
C VAL A 99 7.92 -14.57 12.27
N GLU A 100 8.56 -14.27 11.14
CA GLU A 100 9.91 -14.77 10.84
C GLU A 100 10.98 -14.15 11.76
N MET A 101 10.84 -12.87 12.10
CA MET A 101 11.74 -12.23 13.09
C MET A 101 11.59 -12.86 14.47
N ASP A 102 10.36 -13.09 14.92
CA ASP A 102 10.07 -13.74 16.20
C ASP A 102 10.60 -15.19 16.22
N ALA A 103 10.56 -15.88 15.08
CA ALA A 103 11.12 -17.22 14.87
C ALA A 103 12.64 -17.21 14.65
N LYS A 104 13.34 -16.07 14.74
CA LYS A 104 14.79 -15.91 14.50
C LYS A 104 15.23 -16.35 13.10
N GLN A 105 14.40 -16.05 12.10
CA GLN A 105 14.63 -16.32 10.68
C GLN A 105 14.75 -14.98 9.89
N PRO A 106 15.83 -14.20 10.09
CA PRO A 106 15.93 -12.84 9.52
C PRO A 106 15.95 -12.84 7.98
N GLU A 107 16.49 -13.88 7.35
CA GLU A 107 16.50 -13.99 5.88
C GLU A 107 15.08 -14.21 5.31
N ALA A 108 14.25 -14.99 5.99
CA ALA A 108 12.86 -15.15 5.62
C ALA A 108 12.07 -13.86 5.84
N ALA A 109 12.33 -13.15 6.92
CA ALA A 109 11.76 -11.83 7.20
C ALA A 109 12.15 -10.81 6.13
N ARG A 110 13.42 -10.78 5.73
CA ARG A 110 13.91 -9.93 4.63
C ARG A 110 13.14 -10.17 3.35
N LYS A 111 13.03 -11.43 2.93
CA LYS A 111 12.29 -11.81 1.72
C LYS A 111 10.83 -11.38 1.79
N ALA A 112 10.17 -11.55 2.92
CA ALA A 112 8.79 -11.11 3.11
C ALA A 112 8.66 -9.56 3.01
N LEU A 113 9.60 -8.80 3.59
CA LEU A 113 9.62 -7.34 3.47
C LEU A 113 9.88 -6.86 2.04
N GLU A 114 10.79 -7.51 1.32
CA GLU A 114 11.05 -7.23 -0.09
C GLU A 114 9.80 -7.48 -0.96
N GLN A 115 9.07 -8.57 -0.70
CA GLN A 115 7.81 -8.85 -1.38
C GLN A 115 6.72 -7.85 -1.02
N ALA A 116 6.59 -7.49 0.26
CA ALA A 116 5.65 -6.46 0.69
C ALA A 116 5.90 -5.13 -0.03
N MET A 117 7.17 -4.73 -0.14
CA MET A 117 7.57 -3.50 -0.82
C MET A 117 7.29 -3.54 -2.32
N ALA A 118 7.63 -4.67 -2.98
CA ALA A 118 7.53 -4.80 -4.44
C ALA A 118 6.08 -4.95 -4.93
N LYS A 119 5.21 -5.57 -4.12
CA LYS A 119 3.83 -5.91 -4.51
C LYS A 119 2.76 -5.00 -3.90
N ALA A 120 3.14 -4.06 -3.03
CA ALA A 120 2.20 -3.13 -2.43
C ALA A 120 1.54 -2.26 -3.51
N PRO A 121 0.20 -2.26 -3.64
CA PRO A 121 -0.51 -1.41 -4.58
C PRO A 121 -0.49 0.07 -4.17
N ASP A 122 -0.24 0.33 -2.89
CA ASP A 122 -0.17 1.67 -2.30
C ASP A 122 1.27 2.02 -1.93
N PRO A 123 1.77 3.20 -2.36
CA PRO A 123 3.14 3.64 -2.04
C PRO A 123 3.41 3.79 -0.54
N GLY A 124 2.38 4.04 0.28
CA GLY A 124 2.50 4.12 1.74
C GLY A 124 2.86 2.77 2.34
N LEU A 125 2.18 1.70 1.93
CA LEU A 125 2.51 0.33 2.35
C LEU A 125 3.93 -0.07 1.91
N ALA A 126 4.32 0.27 0.67
CA ALA A 126 5.68 0.02 0.20
C ALA A 126 6.74 0.71 1.08
N ARG A 127 6.50 1.96 1.50
CA ARG A 127 7.40 2.69 2.40
C ARG A 127 7.44 2.09 3.80
N VAL A 128 6.31 1.62 4.33
CA VAL A 128 6.30 0.90 5.62
C VAL A 128 7.18 -0.35 5.55
N ALA A 129 7.08 -1.11 4.45
CA ALA A 129 7.94 -2.27 4.24
C ALA A 129 9.41 -1.88 4.13
N ALA A 130 9.72 -0.82 3.37
CA ALA A 130 11.08 -0.29 3.23
C ALA A 130 11.69 0.17 4.55
N LEU A 131 10.92 0.86 5.41
CA LEU A 131 11.37 1.27 6.74
C LEU A 131 11.72 0.08 7.63
N ARG A 132 10.92 -0.98 7.57
CA ARG A 132 11.20 -2.22 8.33
C ARG A 132 12.39 -2.97 7.75
N LEU A 133 12.50 -3.04 6.42
CA LEU A 133 13.63 -3.67 5.74
C LEU A 133 14.94 -2.93 6.03
N ALA A 134 14.94 -1.61 6.00
CA ALA A 134 16.13 -0.82 6.34
C ALA A 134 16.60 -1.10 7.78
N ARG A 135 15.67 -1.18 8.75
CA ARG A 135 16.01 -1.57 10.14
C ARG A 135 16.60 -2.98 10.24
N LEU A 136 16.04 -3.92 9.47
CA LEU A 136 16.54 -5.29 9.44
C LEU A 136 17.96 -5.34 8.86
N LEU A 137 18.21 -4.67 7.73
CA LEU A 137 19.53 -4.58 7.12
C LEU A 137 20.57 -3.97 8.08
N MET A 138 20.20 -2.90 8.79
CA MET A 138 21.06 -2.29 9.81
C MET A 138 21.35 -3.27 10.95
N ALA A 139 20.36 -4.03 11.41
CA ALA A 139 20.54 -5.04 12.45
C ALA A 139 21.45 -6.20 12.00
N GLN A 140 21.49 -6.49 10.69
CA GLN A 140 22.39 -7.46 10.08
C GLN A 140 23.81 -6.91 9.79
N GLY A 141 24.03 -5.61 10.03
CA GLY A 141 25.30 -4.94 9.73
C GLY A 141 25.45 -4.48 8.27
N GLU A 142 24.39 -4.61 7.46
CA GLU A 142 24.37 -4.22 6.04
C GLU A 142 24.08 -2.71 5.88
N MET A 143 24.95 -1.86 6.42
CA MET A 143 24.74 -0.41 6.51
C MET A 143 24.61 0.26 5.14
N ASP A 144 25.43 -0.13 4.16
CA ASP A 144 25.40 0.43 2.79
C ASP A 144 24.11 0.06 2.05
N ALA A 145 23.63 -1.17 2.22
CA ALA A 145 22.36 -1.59 1.67
C ALA A 145 21.18 -0.83 2.28
N ALA A 146 21.20 -0.63 3.60
CA ALA A 146 20.20 0.17 4.28
C ALA A 146 20.22 1.63 3.83
N ALA A 147 21.39 2.26 3.69
CA ALA A 147 21.53 3.63 3.20
C ALA A 147 21.00 3.78 1.78
N THR A 148 21.31 2.83 0.90
CA THR A 148 20.83 2.82 -0.48
C THR A 148 19.30 2.70 -0.53
N LEU A 149 18.73 1.78 0.24
CA LEU A 149 17.28 1.60 0.33
C LEU A 149 16.57 2.87 0.83
N ILE A 150 17.08 3.49 1.88
CA ILE A 150 16.55 4.75 2.44
C ILE A 150 16.57 5.84 1.37
N ALA A 151 17.69 6.02 0.66
CA ALA A 151 17.82 7.04 -0.39
C ALA A 151 16.84 6.81 -1.56
N GLN A 152 16.56 5.57 -1.90
CA GLN A 152 15.61 5.20 -2.96
C GLN A 152 14.15 5.43 -2.56
N GLN A 153 13.80 5.18 -1.29
CA GLN A 153 12.43 5.17 -0.81
C GLN A 153 11.98 6.46 -0.12
N ASP A 154 12.91 7.31 0.30
CA ASP A 154 12.63 8.64 0.88
C ASP A 154 12.19 9.63 -0.21
N LYS A 155 11.03 9.34 -0.80
CA LYS A 155 10.42 10.15 -1.88
C LYS A 155 9.01 10.55 -1.48
N GLY A 156 8.70 11.83 -1.60
CA GLY A 156 7.38 12.38 -1.24
C GLY A 156 7.30 12.78 0.24
N GLU A 157 6.12 13.20 0.69
CA GLU A 157 5.95 13.80 2.02
C GLU A 157 5.72 12.76 3.14
N ALA A 158 5.08 11.64 2.80
CA ALA A 158 4.79 10.61 3.78
C ALA A 158 6.06 9.91 4.28
N PHE A 159 6.15 9.74 5.59
CA PHE A 159 7.26 9.07 6.28
C PHE A 159 8.62 9.79 6.23
N LYS A 160 8.70 11.04 5.78
CA LYS A 160 9.96 11.82 5.78
C LYS A 160 10.64 11.82 7.13
N GLY A 161 9.89 12.03 8.21
CA GLY A 161 10.39 11.99 9.58
C GLY A 161 10.98 10.63 9.93
N ASP A 162 10.31 9.54 9.56
CA ASP A 162 10.79 8.19 9.85
C ASP A 162 12.05 7.83 9.06
N PHE A 163 12.15 8.24 7.79
CA PHE A 163 13.40 8.10 7.02
C PHE A 163 14.53 8.97 7.56
N ALA A 164 14.23 10.18 8.02
CA ALA A 164 15.22 11.03 8.69
C ALA A 164 15.75 10.37 9.97
N ALA A 165 14.88 9.73 10.77
CA ALA A 165 15.27 8.98 11.94
C ALA A 165 16.23 7.83 11.60
N LEU A 166 15.98 7.09 10.51
CA LEU A 166 16.87 6.03 10.05
C LEU A 166 18.23 6.56 9.57
N ARG A 167 18.26 7.75 8.93
CA ARG A 167 19.53 8.41 8.60
C ARG A 167 20.32 8.75 9.85
N GLY A 168 19.63 9.18 10.92
CA GLY A 168 20.24 9.39 12.22
C GLY A 168 20.83 8.12 12.81
N ASP A 169 20.11 7.01 12.74
CA ASP A 169 20.58 5.71 13.20
C ASP A 169 21.81 5.23 12.39
N LEU A 170 21.83 5.42 11.07
CA LEU A 170 23.00 5.14 10.23
C LEU A 170 24.20 6.00 10.57
N ALA A 171 23.99 7.29 10.79
CA ALA A 171 25.08 8.21 11.16
C ALA A 171 25.67 7.84 12.53
N LEU A 172 24.82 7.46 13.48
CA LEU A 172 25.27 6.99 14.79
C LEU A 172 26.07 5.70 14.70
N ALA A 173 25.59 4.72 13.94
CA ALA A 173 26.30 3.46 13.70
C ALA A 173 27.66 3.67 13.01
N ALA A 174 27.79 4.71 12.20
CA ALA A 174 29.03 5.12 11.56
C ALA A 174 29.95 5.97 12.46
N GLY A 175 29.61 6.18 13.75
CA GLY A 175 30.41 6.98 14.68
C GLY A 175 30.35 8.49 14.40
N ARG A 176 29.29 9.00 13.80
CA ARG A 176 29.10 10.41 13.43
C ARG A 176 27.96 11.06 14.25
N PRO A 177 28.16 11.29 15.55
CA PRO A 177 27.11 11.73 16.47
C PRO A 177 26.53 13.11 16.12
N ALA A 178 27.34 14.04 15.56
CA ALA A 178 26.86 15.35 15.14
C ALA A 178 25.82 15.24 13.99
N GLU A 179 26.10 14.39 13.01
CA GLU A 179 25.15 14.11 11.91
C GLU A 179 23.91 13.37 12.41
N ALA A 180 24.08 12.42 13.33
CA ALA A 180 22.97 11.71 13.95
C ALA A 180 22.02 12.67 14.67
N ARG A 181 22.56 13.62 15.45
CA ARG A 181 21.77 14.66 16.13
C ARG A 181 20.96 15.48 15.14
N ALA A 182 21.61 16.02 14.11
CA ALA A 182 20.94 16.82 13.10
C ALA A 182 19.81 16.04 12.39
N ALA A 183 20.02 14.76 12.09
CA ALA A 183 19.03 13.90 11.46
C ALA A 183 17.83 13.58 12.39
N TYR A 184 18.08 13.36 13.69
CA TYR A 184 17.01 13.14 14.66
C TYR A 184 16.19 14.41 14.91
N ASP A 185 16.86 15.58 15.02
CA ASP A 185 16.17 16.86 15.15
C ASP A 185 15.28 17.13 13.92
N GLN A 186 15.79 16.84 12.71
CA GLN A 186 14.99 16.89 11.49
C GLN A 186 13.82 15.92 11.53
N ALA A 187 14.01 14.69 12.00
CA ALA A 187 12.95 13.69 12.12
C ALA A 187 11.83 14.16 13.04
N ILE A 188 12.18 14.74 14.18
CA ILE A 188 11.21 15.31 15.14
C ILE A 188 10.45 16.47 14.50
N ALA A 189 11.13 17.39 13.84
CA ALA A 189 10.51 18.53 13.15
C ALA A 189 9.55 18.10 12.01
N LEU A 190 9.83 16.98 11.35
CA LEU A 190 9.01 16.38 10.30
C LEU A 190 7.89 15.45 10.84
N GLY A 191 7.73 15.35 12.14
CA GLY A 191 6.65 14.57 12.77
C GLY A 191 6.87 13.06 12.70
N ALA A 192 8.10 12.57 12.89
CA ALA A 192 8.35 11.13 13.00
C ALA A 192 7.48 10.48 14.08
N ALA A 193 6.99 9.27 13.82
CA ALA A 193 6.07 8.57 14.71
C ALA A 193 6.61 8.36 16.13
N ASN A 194 7.95 8.29 16.32
CA ASN A 194 8.62 8.03 17.59
C ASN A 194 9.38 9.26 18.12
N ALA A 195 8.81 10.46 18.00
CA ALA A 195 9.47 11.71 18.39
C ALA A 195 10.03 11.69 19.83
N ALA A 196 9.30 11.14 20.80
CA ALA A 196 9.77 11.02 22.19
C ALA A 196 11.01 10.13 22.31
N LEU A 197 11.06 9.00 21.59
CA LEU A 197 12.25 8.15 21.57
C LEU A 197 13.43 8.85 20.89
N LEU A 198 13.18 9.64 19.83
CA LEU A 198 14.22 10.40 19.16
C LEU A 198 14.81 11.50 20.07
N GLN A 199 13.98 12.16 20.88
CA GLN A 199 14.45 13.11 21.89
C GLN A 199 15.41 12.44 22.90
N LEU A 200 15.02 11.27 23.42
CA LEU A 200 15.91 10.50 24.31
C LEU A 200 17.22 10.09 23.62
N LYS A 201 17.17 9.73 22.33
CA LYS A 201 18.40 9.44 21.57
C LYS A 201 19.28 10.67 21.46
N VAL A 202 18.70 11.84 21.15
CA VAL A 202 19.44 13.12 21.05
C VAL A 202 20.12 13.49 22.37
N GLU A 203 19.40 13.33 23.50
CA GLU A 203 19.94 13.63 24.84
C GLU A 203 21.09 12.71 25.22
N ASN A 204 21.07 11.45 24.78
CA ASN A 204 22.09 10.45 25.08
C ASN A 204 23.26 10.41 24.06
N LEU A 205 23.25 11.26 23.03
CA LEU A 205 24.37 11.35 22.10
C LEU A 205 25.60 11.98 22.78
N PRO A 206 26.81 11.49 22.44
CA PRO A 206 28.04 12.18 22.87
C PRO A 206 28.03 13.65 22.43
N PRO A 207 28.69 14.53 23.19
CA PRO A 207 28.82 15.91 22.76
C PRO A 207 29.48 15.99 21.39
N ALA A 208 29.01 16.91 20.55
CA ALA A 208 29.64 17.16 19.25
C ALA A 208 31.07 17.68 19.53
N THR A 209 32.04 16.89 19.17
CA THR A 209 33.49 17.29 19.22
C THR A 209 33.83 18.10 18.00
#